data_fc87dae7ebd80fe93c7449e38c05b68d
#
_entry.id   fc87dae7ebd80fe93c7449e38c05b68d
#
_cell.length_a   1.000
_cell.length_b   1.000
_cell.length_c   1.000
_cell.angle_alpha   90.00
_cell.angle_beta   90.00
_cell.angle_gamma   90.00
#
_symmetry.space_group_name_H-M   'P 1'
#
loop_
_entity.id
_entity.type
_entity.pdbx_description
1 polymer ?
#
loop_
_entity_poly.entity_id
_entity_poly.type
_entity_poly.pdbx_seq_one_letter_code
_entity_poly.pdbx_strand_id
1 'polypeptide(L)'
;GYVNPTDEILDGINDNVTILKIANITNAMVDNSYYKVNQILNYNWLSQDQLDNSVKRLVNLKKEGFINDTGDFEHYSEIESETSDKVKFILGGQKDYANKLDKTIFEFKCVENLDDSHILQTLLYKYINGDDYDNYYLYNIKSDELIKVSATNENLQKIVDILINNKKKVEMSDPEFLELANKGLSTD
;
A
#
# COMPACT_ATOMS: atom_id res chain seq x y z
N GLY A 1 -18.78 -7.04 23.08
CA GLY A 1 -18.67 -5.66 22.70
C GLY A 1 -17.22 -5.38 22.32
N TYR A 2 -16.97 -4.93 21.12
CA TYR A 2 -15.65 -4.42 20.71
C TYR A 2 -15.39 -3.18 21.57
N VAL A 3 -14.40 -3.25 22.43
CA VAL A 3 -13.82 -2.05 23.06
C VAL A 3 -12.85 -1.51 22.05
N ASN A 4 -13.23 -0.47 21.31
CA ASN A 4 -12.26 0.37 20.64
C ASN A 4 -11.30 0.85 21.72
N PRO A 5 -9.97 0.71 21.56
CA PRO A 5 -9.05 1.38 22.45
C PRO A 5 -9.39 2.87 22.35
N THR A 6 -9.96 3.40 23.43
CA THR A 6 -10.26 4.83 23.50
C THR A 6 -8.95 5.58 23.60
N ASP A 7 -8.92 6.83 23.14
CA ASP A 7 -7.74 7.69 23.24
C ASP A 7 -7.14 7.71 24.66
N GLU A 8 -7.97 7.52 25.71
CA GLU A 8 -7.55 7.38 27.11
C GLU A 8 -6.58 6.20 27.37
N ILE A 9 -6.67 5.09 26.61
CA ILE A 9 -5.73 3.95 26.76
C ILE A 9 -4.38 4.28 26.16
N LEU A 10 -4.32 5.17 25.18
CA LEU A 10 -3.10 5.59 24.49
C LEU A 10 -2.41 6.77 25.18
N ASP A 11 -3.14 7.59 25.93
CA ASP A 11 -2.64 8.78 26.62
C ASP A 11 -1.54 8.51 27.68
N GLY A 12 -1.38 7.28 28.12
CA GLY A 12 -0.31 6.86 29.05
C GLY A 12 0.86 6.13 28.39
N ILE A 13 0.82 5.87 27.06
CA ILE A 13 1.81 5.06 26.36
C ILE A 13 2.79 5.98 25.64
N ASN A 14 3.97 6.15 26.23
CA ASN A 14 5.06 6.96 25.67
C ASN A 14 6.16 6.13 24.97
N ASP A 15 5.92 4.83 24.82
CA ASP A 15 6.89 3.88 24.29
C ASP A 15 6.50 3.46 22.86
N ASN A 16 7.32 3.82 21.90
CA ASN A 16 7.10 3.55 20.47
C ASN A 16 6.93 2.05 20.16
N VAL A 17 7.60 1.17 20.91
CA VAL A 17 7.46 -0.29 20.72
C VAL A 17 6.06 -0.75 21.09
N THR A 18 5.51 -0.25 22.20
CA THR A 18 4.16 -0.59 22.64
C THR A 18 3.12 -0.06 21.67
N ILE A 19 3.27 1.17 21.18
CA ILE A 19 2.39 1.76 20.14
C ILE A 19 2.41 0.88 18.88
N LEU A 20 3.59 0.49 18.41
CA LEU A 20 3.75 -0.36 17.22
C LEU A 20 3.09 -1.74 17.43
N LYS A 21 3.24 -2.34 18.61
CA LYS A 21 2.57 -3.61 18.95
C LYS A 21 1.06 -3.49 18.88
N ILE A 22 0.50 -2.45 19.49
CA ILE A 22 -0.94 -2.20 19.49
C ILE A 22 -1.44 -2.00 18.06
N ALA A 23 -0.78 -1.18 17.26
CA ALA A 23 -1.14 -0.93 15.87
C ALA A 23 -1.15 -2.24 15.05
N ASN A 24 -0.11 -3.07 15.16
CA ASN A 24 -0.04 -4.34 14.45
C ASN A 24 -1.09 -5.36 14.92
N ILE A 25 -1.36 -5.43 16.22
CA ILE A 25 -2.41 -6.32 16.77
C ILE A 25 -3.77 -5.85 16.24
N THR A 26 -4.04 -4.55 16.24
CA THR A 26 -5.28 -3.97 15.72
C THR A 26 -5.47 -4.31 14.24
N ASN A 27 -4.44 -4.10 13.41
CA ASN A 27 -4.49 -4.46 11.99
C ASN A 27 -4.73 -5.96 11.77
N ALA A 28 -4.03 -6.82 12.51
CA ALA A 28 -4.23 -8.27 12.41
C ALA A 28 -5.66 -8.70 12.80
N MET A 29 -6.28 -7.99 13.74
CA MET A 29 -7.68 -8.24 14.13
C MET A 29 -8.67 -7.77 13.06
N VAL A 30 -8.47 -6.59 12.49
CA VAL A 30 -9.30 -6.03 11.41
C VAL A 30 -9.26 -6.93 10.18
N ASP A 31 -8.08 -7.41 9.81
CA ASP A 31 -7.86 -8.30 8.66
C ASP A 31 -8.28 -9.75 8.90
N ASN A 32 -8.78 -10.10 10.10
CA ASN A 32 -9.01 -11.49 10.53
C ASN A 32 -7.76 -12.38 10.39
N SER A 33 -6.58 -11.79 10.47
CA SER A 33 -5.29 -12.45 10.28
C SER A 33 -4.65 -12.81 11.63
N TYR A 34 -5.40 -13.48 12.50
CA TYR A 34 -4.98 -13.79 13.89
C TYR A 34 -3.65 -14.56 13.98
N TYR A 35 -3.26 -15.29 12.94
CA TYR A 35 -1.96 -15.95 12.88
C TYR A 35 -0.80 -14.95 12.88
N LYS A 36 -1.01 -13.72 12.38
CA LYS A 36 -0.02 -12.65 12.41
C LYS A 36 0.27 -12.16 13.84
N VAL A 37 -0.72 -12.26 14.75
CA VAL A 37 -0.55 -11.82 16.14
C VAL A 37 0.58 -12.59 16.83
N ASN A 38 0.69 -13.89 16.57
CA ASN A 38 1.78 -14.71 17.11
C ASN A 38 3.16 -14.32 16.57
N GLN A 39 3.23 -13.79 15.37
CA GLN A 39 4.47 -13.29 14.76
C GLN A 39 4.85 -11.91 15.32
N ILE A 40 3.87 -11.14 15.79
CA ILE A 40 4.00 -9.76 16.25
C ILE A 40 4.38 -9.68 17.75
N LEU A 41 4.23 -10.77 18.51
CA LEU A 41 4.43 -10.76 19.97
C LEU A 41 5.88 -10.46 20.40
N ASN A 42 6.85 -10.61 19.51
CA ASN A 42 8.26 -10.42 19.82
C ASN A 42 8.90 -9.38 18.90
N TYR A 43 9.12 -8.16 19.43
CA TYR A 43 9.78 -7.05 18.73
C TYR A 43 11.26 -6.91 19.08
N ASN A 44 11.91 -7.95 19.61
CA ASN A 44 13.32 -7.91 19.99
C ASN A 44 14.27 -7.84 18.79
N TRP A 45 13.77 -8.05 17.56
CA TRP A 45 14.49 -7.85 16.30
C TRP A 45 14.57 -6.38 15.87
N LEU A 46 13.74 -5.50 16.47
CA LEU A 46 13.70 -4.08 16.19
C LEU A 46 14.43 -3.32 17.29
N SER A 47 15.56 -2.69 16.96
CA SER A 47 16.31 -1.89 17.92
C SER A 47 15.61 -0.54 18.19
N GLN A 48 15.86 0.03 19.37
CA GLN A 48 15.35 1.36 19.71
C GLN A 48 15.86 2.40 18.72
N ASP A 49 17.13 2.30 18.28
CA ASP A 49 17.72 3.22 17.29
C ASP A 49 16.98 3.19 15.95
N GLN A 50 16.53 2.00 15.51
CA GLN A 50 15.76 1.87 14.27
C GLN A 50 14.40 2.56 14.39
N LEU A 51 13.71 2.41 15.52
CA LEU A 51 12.45 3.10 15.79
C LEU A 51 12.64 4.61 15.86
N ASP A 52 13.61 5.09 16.63
CA ASP A 52 13.87 6.51 16.81
C ASP A 52 14.26 7.18 15.48
N ASN A 53 15.07 6.51 14.66
CA ASN A 53 15.40 6.99 13.32
C ASN A 53 14.16 7.05 12.41
N SER A 54 13.28 6.04 12.46
CA SER A 54 12.05 6.03 11.67
C SER A 54 11.12 7.17 12.07
N VAL A 55 10.90 7.39 13.37
CA VAL A 55 10.10 8.53 13.87
C VAL A 55 10.72 9.85 13.46
N LYS A 56 12.05 10.01 13.60
CA LYS A 56 12.75 11.22 13.21
C LYS A 56 12.58 11.55 11.73
N ARG A 57 12.62 10.54 10.85
CA ARG A 57 12.41 10.70 9.41
C ARG A 57 11.00 11.17 9.09
N LEU A 58 9.98 10.56 9.69
CA LEU A 58 8.58 11.00 9.52
C LEU A 58 8.37 12.42 10.05
N VAL A 59 8.95 12.78 11.19
CA VAL A 59 8.93 14.16 11.72
C VAL A 59 9.62 15.14 10.76
N ASN A 60 10.70 14.74 10.10
CA ASN A 60 11.35 15.57 9.10
C ASN A 60 10.48 15.80 7.88
N LEU A 61 9.81 14.77 7.33
CA LEU A 61 8.84 14.94 6.25
C LEU A 61 7.75 15.97 6.60
N LYS A 62 7.28 15.94 7.86
CA LYS A 62 6.31 16.95 8.34
C LYS A 62 6.93 18.35 8.42
N LYS A 63 8.15 18.49 8.91
CA LYS A 63 8.86 19.79 8.99
C LYS A 63 9.17 20.37 7.62
N GLU A 64 9.46 19.52 6.65
CA GLU A 64 9.74 19.91 5.26
C GLU A 64 8.46 20.19 4.46
N GLY A 65 7.29 19.97 5.06
CA GLY A 65 5.99 20.26 4.45
C GLY A 65 5.49 19.20 3.48
N PHE A 66 6.13 18.03 3.42
CA PHE A 66 5.67 16.94 2.58
C PHE A 66 4.37 16.29 3.09
N ILE A 67 4.23 16.21 4.42
CA ILE A 67 3.02 15.74 5.11
C ILE A 67 2.60 16.76 6.17
N ASN A 68 1.30 16.88 6.42
CA ASN A 68 0.78 17.81 7.44
C ASN A 68 -0.58 17.31 7.97
N ASP A 69 -1.14 18.04 8.93
CA ASP A 69 -2.36 17.64 9.65
C ASP A 69 -3.65 17.86 8.83
N THR A 70 -3.57 18.36 7.60
CA THR A 70 -4.72 18.53 6.69
C THR A 70 -4.89 17.36 5.72
N GLY A 71 -3.96 16.43 5.72
CA GLY A 71 -4.04 15.20 4.92
C GLY A 71 -4.70 14.07 5.70
N ASP A 72 -5.27 13.15 4.96
CA ASP A 72 -5.93 11.95 5.46
C ASP A 72 -4.97 10.75 5.38
N PHE A 73 -4.86 9.98 6.46
CA PHE A 73 -4.17 8.69 6.46
C PHE A 73 -5.15 7.58 6.05
N GLU A 74 -4.61 6.51 5.45
CA GLU A 74 -5.39 5.33 5.03
C GLU A 74 -6.55 5.70 4.09
N HIS A 75 -6.30 6.62 3.15
CA HIS A 75 -7.33 7.14 2.24
C HIS A 75 -7.63 6.15 1.10
N TYR A 76 -8.85 5.60 1.08
CA TYR A 76 -9.32 4.72 0.00
C TYR A 76 -9.92 5.53 -1.16
N SER A 77 -9.64 5.10 -2.38
CA SER A 77 -10.38 5.53 -3.58
C SER A 77 -10.44 4.41 -4.61
N GLU A 78 -11.43 4.48 -5.49
CA GLU A 78 -11.61 3.55 -6.59
C GLU A 78 -12.07 4.25 -7.87
N ILE A 79 -11.86 3.60 -9.00
CA ILE A 79 -12.32 4.04 -10.32
C ILE A 79 -12.91 2.87 -11.09
N GLU A 80 -14.05 3.10 -11.74
CA GLU A 80 -14.53 2.23 -12.83
C GLU A 80 -13.86 2.68 -14.13
N SER A 81 -13.28 1.75 -14.85
CA SER A 81 -12.55 2.04 -16.09
C SER A 81 -12.64 0.88 -17.07
N GLU A 82 -12.03 1.04 -18.23
CA GLU A 82 -11.91 -0.01 -19.24
C GLU A 82 -10.51 -0.06 -19.83
N THR A 83 -10.07 -1.25 -20.24
CA THR A 83 -8.85 -1.43 -21.01
C THR A 83 -9.02 -0.90 -22.43
N SER A 84 -7.91 -0.77 -23.18
CA SER A 84 -7.95 -0.44 -24.60
C SER A 84 -8.78 -1.43 -25.43
N ASP A 85 -8.86 -2.70 -24.98
CA ASP A 85 -9.68 -3.76 -25.58
C ASP A 85 -11.12 -3.80 -25.04
N LYS A 86 -11.58 -2.72 -24.38
CA LYS A 86 -12.95 -2.56 -23.87
C LYS A 86 -13.34 -3.53 -22.75
N VAL A 87 -12.38 -3.99 -22.01
CA VAL A 87 -12.64 -4.81 -20.80
C VAL A 87 -12.91 -3.88 -19.63
N LYS A 88 -14.11 -3.93 -19.09
CA LYS A 88 -14.50 -3.16 -17.90
C LYS A 88 -13.90 -3.78 -16.63
N PHE A 89 -13.44 -2.92 -15.72
CA PHE A 89 -12.92 -3.31 -14.42
C PHE A 89 -13.13 -2.19 -13.39
N ILE A 90 -13.01 -2.56 -12.12
CA ILE A 90 -12.92 -1.62 -11.00
C ILE A 90 -11.51 -1.75 -10.43
N LEU A 91 -10.83 -0.64 -10.27
CA LEU A 91 -9.53 -0.56 -9.62
C LEU A 91 -9.64 0.31 -8.38
N GLY A 92 -9.35 -0.25 -7.23
CA GLY A 92 -9.36 0.45 -5.95
C GLY A 92 -8.03 0.30 -5.22
N GLY A 93 -7.73 1.26 -4.36
CA GLY A 93 -6.53 1.21 -3.53
C GLY A 93 -6.60 2.17 -2.35
N GLN A 94 -5.96 1.76 -1.26
CA GLN A 94 -5.79 2.53 -0.05
C GLN A 94 -4.38 3.10 -0.03
N LYS A 95 -4.28 4.43 0.06
CA LYS A 95 -3.03 5.17 0.13
C LYS A 95 -2.71 5.44 1.59
N ASP A 96 -1.44 5.34 1.96
CA ASP A 96 -1.02 5.60 3.33
C ASP A 96 -1.27 7.05 3.75
N TYR A 97 -1.12 8.01 2.82
CA TYR A 97 -1.42 9.42 3.06
C TYR A 97 -1.87 10.11 1.78
N ALA A 98 -2.91 10.95 1.88
CA ALA A 98 -3.41 11.79 0.79
C ALA A 98 -3.78 13.19 1.30
N ASN A 99 -3.32 14.23 0.61
CA ASN A 99 -3.67 15.61 0.91
C ASN A 99 -4.19 16.32 -0.34
N LYS A 100 -5.49 16.61 -0.37
CA LYS A 100 -6.14 17.28 -1.49
C LYS A 100 -5.73 18.75 -1.63
N LEU A 101 -5.42 19.43 -0.54
CA LEU A 101 -5.02 20.85 -0.57
C LEU A 101 -3.65 21.00 -1.22
N ASP A 102 -2.70 20.13 -0.86
CA ASP A 102 -1.34 20.13 -1.40
C ASP A 102 -1.22 19.25 -2.65
N LYS A 103 -2.34 18.64 -3.07
CA LYS A 103 -2.41 17.70 -4.21
C LYS A 103 -1.33 16.64 -4.17
N THR A 104 -1.15 16.01 -3.02
CA THR A 104 -0.04 15.09 -2.74
C THR A 104 -0.55 13.75 -2.19
N ILE A 105 0.02 12.66 -2.72
CA ILE A 105 -0.15 11.30 -2.23
C ILE A 105 1.21 10.74 -1.82
N PHE A 106 1.25 10.05 -0.68
CA PHE A 106 2.39 9.24 -0.23
C PHE A 106 2.00 7.78 -0.07
N GLU A 107 2.92 6.95 -0.49
CA GLU A 107 3.00 5.54 -0.13
C GLU A 107 4.26 5.32 0.71
N PHE A 108 4.10 4.79 1.91
CA PHE A 108 5.18 4.50 2.84
C PHE A 108 5.59 3.04 2.76
N LYS A 109 6.89 2.79 2.76
CA LYS A 109 7.45 1.44 2.84
C LYS A 109 8.47 1.37 3.97
N CYS A 110 8.59 0.18 4.56
CA CYS A 110 9.64 -0.13 5.54
C CYS A 110 10.33 -1.42 5.11
N VAL A 111 11.07 -1.34 4.00
CA VAL A 111 11.72 -2.47 3.33
C VAL A 111 13.22 -2.26 3.19
N GLU A 112 13.99 -3.32 2.91
CA GLU A 112 15.43 -3.21 2.69
C GLU A 112 15.73 -2.36 1.47
N ASN A 113 15.07 -2.65 0.34
CA ASN A 113 15.20 -1.91 -0.90
C ASN A 113 13.82 -1.70 -1.50
N LEU A 114 13.62 -0.54 -2.13
CA LEU A 114 12.46 -0.32 -3.01
C LEU A 114 12.66 -1.11 -4.30
N ASP A 115 11.56 -1.60 -4.85
CA ASP A 115 11.53 -2.33 -6.12
C ASP A 115 10.43 -1.83 -7.06
N ASP A 116 10.36 -2.38 -8.25
CA ASP A 116 9.41 -2.00 -9.29
C ASP A 116 7.95 -2.20 -8.86
N SER A 117 7.66 -3.15 -7.96
CA SER A 117 6.30 -3.38 -7.47
C SER A 117 5.78 -2.23 -6.62
N HIS A 118 6.65 -1.61 -5.82
CA HIS A 118 6.32 -0.43 -5.02
C HIS A 118 6.08 0.80 -5.90
N ILE A 119 6.89 0.98 -6.95
CA ILE A 119 6.70 2.03 -7.94
C ILE A 119 5.38 1.81 -8.69
N LEU A 120 5.10 0.58 -9.11
CA LEU A 120 3.87 0.19 -9.79
C LEU A 120 2.64 0.50 -8.94
N GLN A 121 2.65 0.18 -7.64
CA GLN A 121 1.57 0.50 -6.71
C GLN A 121 1.28 2.00 -6.69
N THR A 122 2.32 2.83 -6.61
CA THR A 122 2.19 4.29 -6.60
C THR A 122 1.67 4.82 -7.94
N LEU A 123 2.07 4.22 -9.08
CA LEU A 123 1.54 4.53 -10.42
C LEU A 123 0.05 4.17 -10.56
N LEU A 124 -0.40 3.07 -9.94
CA LEU A 124 -1.81 2.71 -9.92
C LEU A 124 -2.65 3.73 -9.14
N TYR A 125 -2.13 4.30 -8.05
CA TYR A 125 -2.81 5.41 -7.39
C TYR A 125 -2.95 6.64 -8.28
N LYS A 126 -1.94 6.93 -9.13
CA LYS A 126 -2.05 8.00 -10.12
C LYS A 126 -3.12 7.69 -11.16
N TYR A 127 -3.24 6.44 -11.60
CA TYR A 127 -4.31 6.03 -12.51
C TYR A 127 -5.70 6.19 -11.88
N ILE A 128 -5.87 5.77 -10.60
CA ILE A 128 -7.14 5.84 -9.89
C ILE A 128 -7.60 7.29 -9.68
N ASN A 129 -6.67 8.20 -9.37
CA ASN A 129 -7.02 9.56 -8.96
C ASN A 129 -6.93 10.60 -10.09
N GLY A 130 -6.37 10.23 -11.25
CA GLY A 130 -6.26 11.13 -12.41
C GLY A 130 -5.56 12.45 -12.06
N ASP A 131 -6.24 13.57 -12.34
CA ASP A 131 -5.73 14.93 -12.14
C ASP A 131 -6.08 15.53 -10.75
N ASP A 132 -6.68 14.74 -9.86
CA ASP A 132 -7.00 15.21 -8.50
C ASP A 132 -5.73 15.51 -7.69
N TYR A 133 -4.62 14.84 -8.02
CA TYR A 133 -3.33 15.00 -7.36
C TYR A 133 -2.22 15.18 -8.37
N ASP A 134 -1.25 16.07 -8.03
CA ASP A 134 -0.11 16.40 -8.90
C ASP A 134 1.18 15.68 -8.47
N ASN A 135 1.28 15.33 -7.19
CA ASN A 135 2.49 14.79 -6.59
C ASN A 135 2.24 13.39 -6.01
N TYR A 136 3.00 12.43 -6.48
CA TYR A 136 2.94 11.05 -6.04
C TYR A 136 4.32 10.64 -5.54
N TYR A 137 4.43 10.32 -4.26
CA TYR A 137 5.68 9.97 -3.61
C TYR A 137 5.64 8.55 -3.07
N LEU A 138 6.73 7.85 -3.26
CA LEU A 138 7.06 6.59 -2.60
C LEU A 138 8.22 6.87 -1.64
N TYR A 139 8.04 6.55 -0.36
CA TYR A 139 9.02 6.82 0.67
C TYR A 139 9.35 5.59 1.48
N ASN A 140 10.62 5.19 1.49
CA ASN A 140 11.10 4.11 2.33
C ASN A 140 11.60 4.65 3.68
N ILE A 141 10.83 4.42 4.73
CA ILE A 141 11.13 4.88 6.08
C ILE A 141 12.46 4.27 6.57
N LYS A 142 12.80 3.04 6.16
CA LYS A 142 14.02 2.35 6.59
C LYS A 142 15.30 2.97 6.02
N SER A 143 15.31 3.37 4.77
CA SER A 143 16.49 3.92 4.07
C SER A 143 16.50 5.44 3.95
N ASP A 144 15.39 6.13 4.31
CA ASP A 144 15.21 7.57 4.06
C ASP A 144 15.17 7.94 2.56
N GLU A 145 14.76 6.99 1.74
CA GLU A 145 14.71 7.16 0.29
C GLU A 145 13.34 7.70 -0.13
N LEU A 146 13.33 8.86 -0.79
CA LEU A 146 12.15 9.51 -1.33
C LEU A 146 12.20 9.51 -2.86
N ILE A 147 11.20 8.89 -3.49
CA ILE A 147 11.05 8.84 -4.95
C ILE A 147 9.78 9.59 -5.35
N LYS A 148 9.90 10.60 -6.21
CA LYS A 148 8.75 11.18 -6.88
C LYS A 148 8.41 10.34 -8.11
N VAL A 149 7.20 9.76 -8.11
CA VAL A 149 6.74 8.87 -9.17
C VAL A 149 5.90 9.67 -10.17
N SER A 150 6.16 9.49 -11.46
CA SER A 150 5.39 10.14 -12.52
C SER A 150 5.30 9.25 -13.77
N ALA A 151 4.17 9.35 -14.46
CA ALA A 151 3.96 8.73 -15.76
C ALA A 151 2.93 9.53 -16.56
N THR A 152 2.97 9.41 -17.89
CA THR A 152 1.93 9.94 -18.77
C THR A 152 0.68 9.07 -18.71
N ASN A 153 -0.49 9.64 -19.00
CA ASN A 153 -1.75 8.88 -19.03
C ASN A 153 -1.69 7.72 -20.03
N GLU A 154 -1.00 7.88 -21.15
CA GLU A 154 -0.78 6.80 -22.12
C GLU A 154 -0.01 5.61 -21.49
N ASN A 155 1.07 5.89 -20.76
CA ASN A 155 1.85 4.84 -20.11
C ASN A 155 1.07 4.18 -18.96
N LEU A 156 0.30 4.96 -18.20
CA LEU A 156 -0.59 4.41 -17.16
C LEU A 156 -1.63 3.46 -17.75
N GLN A 157 -2.27 3.84 -18.87
CA GLN A 157 -3.23 2.96 -19.56
C GLN A 157 -2.57 1.66 -20.03
N LYS A 158 -1.37 1.73 -20.62
CA LYS A 158 -0.61 0.52 -21.04
C LYS A 158 -0.30 -0.41 -19.86
N ILE A 159 0.10 0.15 -18.72
CA ILE A 159 0.37 -0.62 -17.50
C ILE A 159 -0.91 -1.35 -17.05
N VAL A 160 -2.01 -0.63 -16.97
CA VAL A 160 -3.30 -1.20 -16.55
C VAL A 160 -3.79 -2.26 -17.53
N ASP A 161 -3.68 -2.03 -18.85
CA ASP A 161 -4.04 -3.00 -19.87
C ASP A 161 -3.26 -4.33 -19.68
N ILE A 162 -1.96 -4.25 -19.42
CA ILE A 162 -1.11 -5.42 -19.18
C ILE A 162 -1.57 -6.15 -17.91
N LEU A 163 -1.82 -5.44 -16.82
CA LEU A 163 -2.22 -6.04 -15.54
C LEU A 163 -3.58 -6.75 -15.65
N ILE A 164 -4.57 -6.07 -16.23
CA ILE A 164 -5.93 -6.63 -16.37
C ILE A 164 -5.93 -7.83 -17.33
N ASN A 165 -5.23 -7.73 -18.46
CA ASN A 165 -5.13 -8.83 -19.42
C ASN A 165 -4.38 -10.04 -18.85
N ASN A 166 -3.36 -9.82 -18.01
CA ASN A 166 -2.67 -10.92 -17.34
C ASN A 166 -3.53 -11.55 -16.25
N LYS A 167 -4.27 -10.75 -15.46
CA LYS A 167 -5.20 -11.28 -14.47
C LYS A 167 -6.26 -12.19 -15.10
N LYS A 168 -6.83 -11.77 -16.23
CA LYS A 168 -7.80 -12.59 -16.98
C LYS A 168 -7.24 -13.94 -17.45
N LYS A 169 -5.97 -13.99 -17.84
CA LYS A 169 -5.33 -15.25 -18.25
C LYS A 169 -5.14 -16.24 -17.09
N VAL A 170 -5.06 -15.72 -15.87
CA VAL A 170 -4.91 -16.55 -14.65
C VAL A 170 -6.27 -17.02 -14.12
N GLU A 171 -7.35 -16.29 -14.39
CA GLU A 171 -8.74 -16.69 -14.07
C GLU A 171 -9.30 -17.61 -15.17
N MET A 172 -8.64 -18.74 -15.42
CA MET A 172 -9.23 -19.81 -16.22
C MET A 172 -10.39 -20.45 -15.45
N SER A 173 -11.49 -20.74 -16.15
CA SER A 173 -12.54 -21.56 -15.56
C SER A 173 -12.00 -22.96 -15.26
N ASP A 174 -12.56 -23.63 -14.25
CA ASP A 174 -12.16 -25.01 -13.91
C ASP A 174 -12.12 -25.96 -15.12
N PRO A 175 -13.08 -25.93 -16.09
CA PRO A 175 -13.00 -26.70 -17.32
C PRO A 175 -11.81 -26.39 -18.21
N GLU A 176 -11.48 -25.10 -18.40
CA GLU A 176 -10.33 -24.66 -19.21
C GLU A 176 -9.01 -25.06 -18.55
N PHE A 177 -8.92 -24.95 -17.22
CA PHE A 177 -7.76 -25.41 -16.46
C PHE A 177 -7.55 -26.93 -16.59
N LEU A 178 -8.63 -27.71 -16.44
CA LEU A 178 -8.58 -29.16 -16.60
C LEU A 178 -8.21 -29.60 -18.03
N GLU A 179 -8.69 -28.88 -19.06
CA GLU A 179 -8.31 -29.16 -20.45
C GLU A 179 -6.82 -28.87 -20.68
N LEU A 180 -6.28 -27.79 -20.13
CA LEU A 180 -4.85 -27.43 -20.24
C LEU A 180 -3.96 -28.43 -19.47
N ALA A 181 -4.38 -28.81 -18.26
CA ALA A 181 -3.69 -29.80 -17.45
C ALA A 181 -3.64 -31.17 -18.14
N ASN A 182 -4.74 -31.59 -18.74
CA ASN A 182 -4.81 -32.84 -19.49
C ASN A 182 -3.96 -32.83 -20.78
N LYS A 183 -3.87 -31.67 -21.47
CA LYS A 183 -2.96 -31.51 -22.63
C LYS A 183 -1.49 -31.58 -22.21
N GLY A 184 -1.13 -31.08 -21.02
CA GLY A 184 0.23 -31.19 -20.49
C GLY A 184 0.64 -32.58 -20.01
N LEU A 185 -0.34 -33.45 -19.72
CA LEU A 185 -0.12 -34.82 -19.27
C LEU A 185 -0.08 -35.86 -20.43
N SER A 186 -0.44 -35.43 -21.65
CA SER A 186 -0.53 -36.33 -22.84
C SER A 186 0.65 -36.19 -23.80
N THR A 187 1.76 -35.60 -23.38
CA THR A 187 3.02 -35.55 -24.14
C THR A 187 4.02 -36.54 -23.57
N ASP A 188 3.75 -37.84 -23.82
CA ASP A 188 4.73 -38.94 -23.88
C ASP A 188 4.37 -39.86 -25.02
#